data_2f9537e99c5ed1726d71b2bad2af8721
#
_entry.id   2f9537e99c5ed1726d71b2bad2af8721
#
_cell.length_a   1.000
_cell.length_b   1.000
_cell.length_c   1.000
_cell.angle_alpha   90.00
_cell.angle_beta   90.00
_cell.angle_gamma   90.00
#
_symmetry.space_group_name_H-M   'P 1'
#
loop_
_entity.id
_entity.type
_entity.pdbx_description
1 polymer ?
#
loop_
_entity_poly.entity_id
_entity_poly.type
_entity_poly.pdbx_seq_one_letter_code
_entity_poly.pdbx_strand_id
1 'polypeptide(L)'
;MYGCSRRECEINHENYHHIRLDVSDEPAVIAFVRNVYREQKRIDILINNAGIASMNHILLTPKATAEKVFNTNFMGTFLMSRECAKFMIRQKNGRIVNYSTVAVALNLQGELVYSSSKAAIEQLTRVLATEIGESGVTVNAVGPTPIDTDLIKNVPGNKIEELKNRQCIKRLGNFEDVKNVIDFFIRPESEFITGQIIYLGGVF
;
A
#
# COMPACT_ATOMS: atom_id res chain seq x y z
N MET A 1 -12.61 7.96 -10.76
CA MET A 1 -11.60 7.50 -9.75
C MET A 1 -11.45 8.56 -8.69
N TYR A 2 -11.32 8.15 -7.41
CA TYR A 2 -11.09 9.06 -6.28
C TYR A 2 -9.71 8.80 -5.71
N GLY A 3 -8.93 9.86 -5.54
CA GLY A 3 -7.63 9.79 -4.90
C GLY A 3 -7.56 10.70 -3.68
N CYS A 4 -6.68 10.40 -2.75
CA CYS A 4 -6.44 11.27 -1.60
C CYS A 4 -4.96 11.33 -1.23
N SER A 5 -4.54 12.48 -0.78
CA SER A 5 -3.21 12.73 -0.21
C SER A 5 -3.24 13.98 0.68
N ARG A 6 -2.16 14.19 1.45
CA ARG A 6 -2.03 15.39 2.28
C ARG A 6 -1.73 16.67 1.48
N ARG A 7 -1.29 16.54 0.24
CA ARG A 7 -0.96 17.65 -0.67
C ARG A 7 -2.02 17.76 -1.75
N GLU A 8 -2.09 18.93 -2.37
CA GLU A 8 -2.83 19.11 -3.61
C GLU A 8 -2.26 18.20 -4.71
N CYS A 9 -3.08 17.86 -5.67
CA CYS A 9 -2.70 17.02 -6.81
C CYS A 9 -2.82 17.80 -8.10
N GLU A 10 -1.80 17.71 -8.94
CA GLU A 10 -1.75 18.39 -10.24
C GLU A 10 -2.40 17.55 -11.37
N ILE A 11 -2.87 16.32 -11.07
CA ILE A 11 -3.53 15.48 -12.06
C ILE A 11 -4.86 16.12 -12.45
N ASN A 12 -4.95 16.60 -13.68
CA ASN A 12 -6.16 17.15 -14.27
C ASN A 12 -6.74 16.14 -15.27
N HIS A 13 -7.72 15.35 -14.84
CA HIS A 13 -8.40 14.36 -15.65
C HIS A 13 -9.87 14.33 -15.26
N GLU A 14 -10.77 14.38 -16.23
CA GLU A 14 -12.23 14.46 -16.02
C GLU A 14 -12.83 13.41 -15.07
N ASN A 15 -12.25 12.22 -15.07
CA ASN A 15 -12.68 11.08 -14.25
C ASN A 15 -11.84 10.89 -12.97
N TYR A 16 -11.04 11.87 -12.58
CA TYR A 16 -10.24 11.83 -11.36
C TYR A 16 -10.63 12.97 -10.40
N HIS A 17 -10.98 12.59 -9.19
CA HIS A 17 -11.33 13.53 -8.11
C HIS A 17 -10.32 13.39 -6.98
N HIS A 18 -9.60 14.47 -6.69
CA HIS A 18 -8.63 14.49 -5.59
C HIS A 18 -9.22 15.14 -4.35
N ILE A 19 -8.98 14.53 -3.19
CA ILE A 19 -9.38 15.08 -1.89
C ILE A 19 -8.16 15.14 -0.98
N ARG A 20 -7.93 16.30 -0.38
CA ARG A 20 -6.87 16.46 0.59
C ARG A 20 -7.25 15.77 1.90
N LEU A 21 -6.48 14.74 2.27
CA LEU A 21 -6.79 13.86 3.39
C LEU A 21 -5.50 13.27 3.98
N ASP A 22 -5.40 13.20 5.30
CA ASP A 22 -4.46 12.32 5.99
C ASP A 22 -5.14 10.98 6.27
N VAL A 23 -4.60 9.90 5.72
CA VAL A 23 -5.17 8.54 5.88
C VAL A 23 -5.15 8.04 7.32
N SER A 24 -4.40 8.67 8.22
CA SER A 24 -4.37 8.36 9.66
C SER A 24 -5.45 9.10 10.47
N ASP A 25 -6.19 10.02 9.84
CA ASP A 25 -7.32 10.72 10.46
C ASP A 25 -8.61 9.92 10.26
N GLU A 26 -9.00 9.17 11.28
CA GLU A 26 -10.15 8.28 11.21
C GLU A 26 -11.47 8.98 10.85
N PRO A 27 -11.88 10.10 11.49
CA PRO A 27 -13.07 10.84 11.09
C PRO A 27 -13.06 11.27 9.63
N ALA A 28 -11.93 11.76 9.13
CA ALA A 28 -11.77 12.20 7.76
C ALA A 28 -11.84 11.03 6.77
N VAL A 29 -11.23 9.88 7.08
CA VAL A 29 -11.34 8.64 6.28
C VAL A 29 -12.79 8.16 6.20
N ILE A 30 -13.50 8.13 7.32
CA ILE A 30 -14.92 7.74 7.36
C ILE A 30 -15.77 8.65 6.45
N ALA A 31 -15.57 9.96 6.56
CA ALA A 31 -16.29 10.93 5.76
C ALA A 31 -15.99 10.79 4.26
N PHE A 32 -14.71 10.61 3.93
CA PHE A 32 -14.26 10.40 2.55
C PHE A 32 -14.90 9.17 1.90
N VAL A 33 -14.77 8.00 2.54
CA VAL A 33 -15.29 6.74 2.00
C VAL A 33 -16.82 6.78 1.86
N ARG A 34 -17.51 7.36 2.84
CA ARG A 34 -18.98 7.55 2.77
C ARG A 34 -19.39 8.49 1.63
N ASN A 35 -18.64 9.56 1.38
CA ASN A 35 -18.89 10.48 0.28
C ASN A 35 -18.74 9.76 -1.06
N VAL A 36 -17.64 9.03 -1.27
CA VAL A 36 -17.41 8.25 -2.50
C VAL A 36 -18.58 7.28 -2.73
N TYR A 37 -18.98 6.53 -1.69
CA TYR A 37 -20.13 5.63 -1.81
C TYR A 37 -21.46 6.35 -2.09
N ARG A 38 -21.68 7.50 -1.46
CA ARG A 38 -22.91 8.28 -1.70
C ARG A 38 -23.03 8.75 -3.15
N GLU A 39 -21.91 9.15 -3.76
CA GLU A 39 -21.87 9.63 -5.14
C GLU A 39 -21.91 8.48 -6.16
N GLN A 40 -21.11 7.45 -5.95
CA GLN A 40 -20.93 6.37 -6.93
C GLN A 40 -21.83 5.15 -6.70
N LYS A 41 -22.44 5.03 -5.51
CA LYS A 41 -23.24 3.87 -5.06
C LYS A 41 -22.49 2.54 -5.01
N ARG A 42 -21.18 2.58 -5.25
CA ARG A 42 -20.30 1.40 -5.22
C ARG A 42 -18.86 1.78 -4.91
N ILE A 43 -18.09 0.83 -4.39
CA ILE A 43 -16.63 0.90 -4.24
C ILE A 43 -16.09 -0.46 -4.70
N ASP A 44 -15.40 -0.49 -5.82
CA ASP A 44 -14.95 -1.74 -6.44
C ASP A 44 -13.51 -2.07 -6.11
N ILE A 45 -12.67 -1.06 -6.07
CA ILE A 45 -11.23 -1.20 -5.93
C ILE A 45 -10.72 -0.20 -4.89
N LEU A 46 -9.91 -0.68 -3.96
CA LEU A 46 -9.11 0.12 -3.05
C LEU A 46 -7.64 -0.18 -3.27
N ILE A 47 -6.84 0.87 -3.52
CA ILE A 47 -5.37 0.77 -3.60
C ILE A 47 -4.79 1.57 -2.43
N ASN A 48 -4.24 0.89 -1.44
CA ASN A 48 -3.58 1.49 -0.29
C ASN A 48 -2.09 1.75 -0.59
N ASN A 49 -1.84 2.86 -1.29
CA ASN A 49 -0.49 3.29 -1.68
C ASN A 49 0.14 4.30 -0.71
N ALA A 50 -0.66 5.02 0.08
CA ALA A 50 -0.15 6.04 1.00
C ALA A 50 0.88 5.45 1.97
N GLY A 51 2.04 6.07 2.05
CA GLY A 51 3.11 5.61 2.93
C GLY A 51 4.28 6.57 3.03
N ILE A 52 5.06 6.42 4.09
CA ILE A 52 6.32 7.13 4.32
C ILE A 52 7.41 6.14 4.73
N ALA A 53 8.63 6.44 4.36
CA ALA A 53 9.81 5.68 4.76
C ALA A 53 10.61 6.42 5.84
N SER A 54 11.40 5.66 6.59
CA SER A 54 12.37 6.14 7.55
C SER A 54 13.56 5.21 7.54
N MET A 55 14.74 5.74 7.32
CA MET A 55 16.00 4.99 7.31
C MET A 55 16.90 5.50 8.43
N ASN A 56 16.89 4.79 9.56
CA ASN A 56 17.70 5.10 10.73
C ASN A 56 18.13 3.82 11.46
N HIS A 57 19.35 3.82 11.99
CA HIS A 57 19.74 2.77 12.93
C HIS A 57 18.85 2.82 14.17
N ILE A 58 18.48 1.65 14.73
CA ILE A 58 17.53 1.56 15.85
C ILE A 58 17.88 2.46 17.03
N LEU A 59 19.14 2.54 17.39
CA LEU A 59 19.62 3.36 18.51
C LEU A 59 19.45 4.88 18.27
N LEU A 60 19.24 5.30 17.02
CA LEU A 60 19.07 6.69 16.61
C LEU A 60 17.63 7.02 16.17
N THR A 61 16.72 6.07 16.27
CA THR A 61 15.33 6.25 15.82
C THR A 61 14.48 6.83 16.94
N PRO A 62 14.00 8.08 16.82
CA PRO A 62 13.11 8.67 17.82
C PRO A 62 11.75 7.92 17.84
N LYS A 63 11.14 7.79 19.02
CA LYS A 63 9.80 7.23 19.20
C LYS A 63 8.76 7.90 18.27
N ALA A 64 8.79 9.23 18.20
CA ALA A 64 7.88 10.00 17.34
C ALA A 64 7.99 9.63 15.85
N THR A 65 9.19 9.27 15.37
CA THR A 65 9.37 8.79 14.00
C THR A 65 8.70 7.42 13.82
N ALA A 66 8.87 6.51 14.76
CA ALA A 66 8.24 5.20 14.72
C ALA A 66 6.71 5.33 14.73
N GLU A 67 6.16 6.13 15.64
CA GLU A 67 4.71 6.39 15.73
C GLU A 67 4.17 6.98 14.42
N LYS A 68 4.85 7.97 13.84
CA LYS A 68 4.44 8.60 12.58
C LYS A 68 4.42 7.60 11.42
N VAL A 69 5.44 6.74 11.31
CA VAL A 69 5.52 5.73 10.24
C VAL A 69 4.39 4.70 10.40
N PHE A 70 4.17 4.18 11.61
CA PHE A 70 3.09 3.23 11.86
C PHE A 70 1.70 3.84 11.65
N ASN A 71 1.47 5.08 12.10
CA ASN A 71 0.20 5.76 11.89
C ASN A 71 -0.10 5.96 10.40
N THR A 72 0.87 6.42 9.62
CA THR A 72 0.62 6.61 8.18
C THR A 72 0.50 5.28 7.46
N ASN A 73 1.47 4.37 7.63
CA ASN A 73 1.55 3.16 6.81
C ASN A 73 0.51 2.11 7.24
N PHE A 74 0.50 1.75 8.52
CA PHE A 74 -0.37 0.68 9.02
C PHE A 74 -1.78 1.17 9.35
N MET A 75 -1.91 2.19 10.20
CA MET A 75 -3.23 2.68 10.59
C MET A 75 -3.99 3.25 9.40
N GLY A 76 -3.31 3.99 8.50
CA GLY A 76 -3.93 4.48 7.27
C GLY A 76 -4.47 3.34 6.39
N THR A 77 -3.67 2.29 6.16
CA THR A 77 -4.10 1.10 5.41
C THR A 77 -5.26 0.39 6.11
N PHE A 78 -5.20 0.23 7.43
CA PHE A 78 -6.26 -0.36 8.24
C PHE A 78 -7.58 0.40 8.13
N LEU A 79 -7.55 1.71 8.35
CA LEU A 79 -8.74 2.56 8.33
C LEU A 79 -9.41 2.55 6.95
N MET A 80 -8.65 2.75 5.89
CA MET A 80 -9.16 2.74 4.51
C MET A 80 -9.73 1.37 4.15
N SER A 81 -9.02 0.29 4.48
CA SER A 81 -9.49 -1.07 4.21
C SER A 81 -10.78 -1.38 4.98
N ARG A 82 -10.84 -1.06 6.27
CA ARG A 82 -12.02 -1.27 7.11
C ARG A 82 -13.26 -0.53 6.57
N GLU A 83 -13.10 0.74 6.21
CA GLU A 83 -14.23 1.54 5.75
C GLU A 83 -14.70 1.12 4.34
N CYS A 84 -13.79 0.82 3.42
CA CYS A 84 -14.17 0.32 2.09
C CYS A 84 -14.78 -1.08 2.15
N ALA A 85 -14.23 -1.98 2.97
CA ALA A 85 -14.72 -3.35 3.12
C ALA A 85 -16.20 -3.41 3.55
N LYS A 86 -16.67 -2.46 4.39
CA LYS A 86 -18.08 -2.38 4.80
C LYS A 86 -19.06 -2.30 3.61
N PHE A 87 -18.64 -1.62 2.54
CA PHE A 87 -19.44 -1.48 1.32
C PHE A 87 -19.18 -2.65 0.36
N MET A 88 -17.93 -3.06 0.19
CA MET A 88 -17.56 -4.18 -0.69
C MET A 88 -18.25 -5.49 -0.28
N ILE A 89 -18.30 -5.79 1.03
CA ILE A 89 -19.02 -6.96 1.57
C ILE A 89 -20.50 -6.94 1.20
N ARG A 90 -21.17 -5.78 1.33
CA ARG A 90 -22.58 -5.63 0.95
C ARG A 90 -22.80 -5.78 -0.55
N GLN A 91 -21.84 -5.37 -1.36
CA GLN A 91 -21.85 -5.52 -2.82
C GLN A 91 -21.54 -6.96 -3.26
N LYS A 92 -21.00 -7.79 -2.35
CA LYS A 92 -20.42 -9.12 -2.64
C LYS A 92 -19.37 -9.08 -3.75
N ASN A 93 -18.63 -7.98 -3.81
CA ASN A 93 -17.55 -7.76 -4.78
C ASN A 93 -16.63 -6.64 -4.28
N GLY A 94 -15.32 -6.84 -4.38
CA GLY A 94 -14.31 -5.84 -4.08
C GLY A 94 -12.90 -6.37 -4.31
N ARG A 95 -11.98 -5.44 -4.55
CA ARG A 95 -10.55 -5.72 -4.71
C ARG A 95 -9.76 -4.74 -3.86
N ILE A 96 -9.00 -5.23 -2.89
CA ILE A 96 -8.12 -4.42 -2.05
C ILE A 96 -6.68 -4.80 -2.39
N VAL A 97 -5.89 -3.81 -2.79
CA VAL A 97 -4.45 -3.97 -3.05
C VAL A 97 -3.67 -3.09 -2.10
N ASN A 98 -2.86 -3.72 -1.27
CA ASN A 98 -1.98 -3.06 -0.31
C ASN A 98 -0.55 -2.96 -0.86
N TYR A 99 0.21 -1.98 -0.37
CA TYR A 99 1.62 -1.83 -0.68
C TYR A 99 2.49 -2.31 0.48
N SER A 100 3.23 -3.39 0.26
CA SER A 100 4.37 -3.83 1.06
C SER A 100 5.68 -3.26 0.48
N THR A 101 6.79 -3.95 0.65
CA THR A 101 8.12 -3.62 0.13
C THR A 101 9.03 -4.85 0.20
N VAL A 102 9.98 -4.95 -0.73
CA VAL A 102 11.06 -5.97 -0.65
C VAL A 102 11.92 -5.83 0.62
N ALA A 103 11.90 -4.66 1.30
CA ALA A 103 12.62 -4.47 2.57
C ALA A 103 12.15 -5.42 3.67
N VAL A 104 10.90 -5.91 3.61
CA VAL A 104 10.39 -6.93 4.55
C VAL A 104 11.12 -8.24 4.36
N ALA A 105 11.15 -8.77 3.13
CA ALA A 105 11.81 -10.04 2.83
C ALA A 105 13.34 -9.96 2.96
N LEU A 106 13.93 -8.84 2.60
CA LEU A 106 15.39 -8.65 2.62
C LEU A 106 15.97 -8.28 3.98
N ASN A 107 15.16 -7.92 4.98
CA ASN A 107 15.62 -7.50 6.31
C ASN A 107 16.70 -6.42 6.24
N LEU A 108 16.42 -5.32 5.54
CA LEU A 108 17.40 -4.28 5.26
C LEU A 108 17.80 -3.51 6.53
N GLN A 109 19.11 -3.36 6.73
CA GLN A 109 19.66 -2.59 7.84
C GLN A 109 19.26 -1.12 7.75
N GLY A 110 18.83 -0.54 8.87
CA GLY A 110 18.36 0.84 8.96
C GLY A 110 16.86 1.02 8.64
N GLU A 111 16.19 -0.01 8.16
CA GLU A 111 14.79 0.02 7.75
C GLU A 111 13.83 -0.58 8.80
N LEU A 112 14.29 -0.76 10.05
CA LEU A 112 13.55 -1.49 11.08
C LEU A 112 12.09 -1.00 11.22
N VAL A 113 11.88 0.29 11.43
CA VAL A 113 10.54 0.85 11.65
C VAL A 113 9.68 0.77 10.39
N TYR A 114 10.25 1.13 9.24
CA TYR A 114 9.57 1.07 7.96
C TYR A 114 9.20 -0.37 7.59
N SER A 115 10.18 -1.27 7.60
CA SER A 115 9.98 -2.69 7.29
C SER A 115 8.96 -3.33 8.23
N SER A 116 9.03 -3.06 9.55
CA SER A 116 8.06 -3.57 10.51
C SER A 116 6.64 -3.07 10.22
N SER A 117 6.46 -1.79 9.85
CA SER A 117 5.16 -1.25 9.48
C SER A 117 4.59 -1.94 8.23
N LYS A 118 5.45 -2.29 7.27
CA LYS A 118 5.06 -2.99 6.04
C LYS A 118 4.81 -4.48 6.28
N ALA A 119 5.56 -5.13 7.16
CA ALA A 119 5.27 -6.49 7.61
C ALA A 119 3.90 -6.58 8.31
N ALA A 120 3.53 -5.58 9.11
CA ALA A 120 2.20 -5.48 9.70
C ALA A 120 1.10 -5.39 8.63
N ILE A 121 1.34 -4.67 7.52
CA ILE A 121 0.40 -4.61 6.37
C ILE A 121 0.27 -5.98 5.70
N GLU A 122 1.35 -6.75 5.58
CA GLU A 122 1.28 -8.10 5.01
C GLU A 122 0.42 -9.02 5.87
N GLN A 123 0.58 -8.96 7.19
CA GLN A 123 -0.26 -9.74 8.10
C GLN A 123 -1.72 -9.26 8.06
N LEU A 124 -1.97 -7.95 8.02
CA LEU A 124 -3.30 -7.39 7.82
C LEU A 124 -3.91 -7.92 6.51
N THR A 125 -3.14 -7.96 5.42
CA THR A 125 -3.60 -8.48 4.13
C THR A 125 -4.08 -9.92 4.23
N ARG A 126 -3.31 -10.80 4.89
CA ARG A 126 -3.66 -12.23 5.05
C ARG A 126 -4.89 -12.42 5.93
N VAL A 127 -4.93 -11.75 7.09
CA VAL A 127 -6.07 -11.88 8.03
C VAL A 127 -7.33 -11.31 7.41
N LEU A 128 -7.27 -10.12 6.84
CA LEU A 128 -8.44 -9.50 6.20
C LEU A 128 -8.96 -10.35 5.03
N ALA A 129 -8.07 -10.94 4.23
CA ALA A 129 -8.45 -11.87 3.16
C ALA A 129 -9.25 -13.07 3.70
N THR A 130 -8.88 -13.59 4.86
CA THR A 130 -9.60 -14.69 5.53
C THR A 130 -10.97 -14.23 6.04
N GLU A 131 -11.04 -13.04 6.65
CA GLU A 131 -12.28 -12.54 7.27
C GLU A 131 -13.37 -12.17 6.25
N ILE A 132 -12.99 -11.68 5.06
CA ILE A 132 -13.96 -11.16 4.08
C ILE A 132 -14.00 -11.90 2.75
N GLY A 133 -13.18 -12.94 2.56
CA GLY A 133 -13.08 -13.68 1.31
C GLY A 133 -14.40 -14.31 0.86
N GLU A 134 -15.15 -14.88 1.79
CA GLU A 134 -16.48 -15.48 1.51
C GLU A 134 -17.50 -14.46 0.96
N SER A 135 -17.25 -13.17 1.17
CA SER A 135 -18.07 -12.09 0.65
C SER A 135 -17.70 -11.67 -0.78
N GLY A 136 -16.86 -12.40 -1.49
CA GLY A 136 -16.41 -12.08 -2.85
C GLY A 136 -15.40 -10.92 -2.91
N VAL A 137 -14.76 -10.59 -1.78
CA VAL A 137 -13.74 -9.53 -1.70
C VAL A 137 -12.36 -10.16 -1.62
N THR A 138 -11.44 -9.77 -2.51
CA THR A 138 -10.05 -10.20 -2.44
C THR A 138 -9.16 -9.12 -1.85
N VAL A 139 -8.15 -9.54 -1.09
CA VAL A 139 -7.17 -8.65 -0.47
C VAL A 139 -5.77 -9.19 -0.74
N ASN A 140 -4.96 -8.43 -1.48
CA ASN A 140 -3.61 -8.83 -1.85
C ASN A 140 -2.63 -7.68 -1.63
N ALA A 141 -1.33 -7.95 -1.69
CA ALA A 141 -0.31 -6.91 -1.57
C ALA A 141 0.77 -7.05 -2.65
N VAL A 142 1.29 -5.92 -3.10
CA VAL A 142 2.48 -5.82 -3.93
C VAL A 142 3.63 -5.30 -3.06
N GLY A 143 4.80 -5.95 -3.16
CA GLY A 143 6.04 -5.54 -2.50
C GLY A 143 7.06 -5.04 -3.54
N PRO A 144 7.03 -3.76 -3.92
CA PRO A 144 7.97 -3.23 -4.89
C PRO A 144 9.41 -3.22 -4.38
N THR A 145 10.34 -3.32 -5.33
CA THR A 145 11.72 -2.87 -5.16
C THR A 145 11.75 -1.33 -5.20
N PRO A 146 12.86 -0.66 -4.90
CA PRO A 146 12.97 0.78 -5.09
C PRO A 146 12.62 1.18 -6.51
N ILE A 147 11.78 2.20 -6.61
CA ILE A 147 11.40 2.88 -7.84
C ILE A 147 11.91 4.31 -7.72
N ASP A 148 12.40 4.90 -8.78
CA ASP A 148 12.88 6.28 -8.78
C ASP A 148 11.72 7.25 -8.51
N THR A 149 11.57 7.56 -7.23
CA THR A 149 10.52 8.43 -6.67
C THR A 149 11.09 9.24 -5.51
N ASP A 150 10.33 10.19 -5.00
CA ASP A 150 10.70 10.98 -3.81
C ASP A 150 11.04 10.09 -2.59
N LEU A 151 10.53 8.89 -2.52
CA LEU A 151 10.73 7.97 -1.40
C LEU A 151 12.20 7.53 -1.26
N ILE A 152 12.93 7.41 -2.38
CA ILE A 152 14.32 6.93 -2.39
C ILE A 152 15.35 8.03 -2.57
N LYS A 153 14.97 9.28 -2.78
CA LYS A 153 15.89 10.41 -3.03
C LYS A 153 16.95 10.58 -1.95
N ASN A 154 16.63 10.24 -0.71
CA ASN A 154 17.52 10.37 0.44
C ASN A 154 18.24 9.06 0.80
N VAL A 155 18.07 7.99 0.01
CA VAL A 155 18.75 6.72 0.24
C VAL A 155 20.16 6.79 -0.38
N PRO A 156 21.22 6.49 0.36
CA PRO A 156 22.57 6.48 -0.20
C PRO A 156 22.70 5.53 -1.39
N GLY A 157 23.37 5.96 -2.46
CA GLY A 157 23.50 5.19 -3.70
C GLY A 157 24.10 3.80 -3.51
N ASN A 158 25.06 3.64 -2.59
CA ASN A 158 25.64 2.34 -2.25
C ASN A 158 24.60 1.37 -1.67
N LYS A 159 23.61 1.85 -0.92
CA LYS A 159 22.51 1.03 -0.40
C LYS A 159 21.54 0.59 -1.50
N ILE A 160 21.31 1.44 -2.48
CA ILE A 160 20.51 1.09 -3.66
C ILE A 160 21.22 0.01 -4.47
N GLU A 161 22.54 0.12 -4.69
CA GLU A 161 23.34 -0.90 -5.39
C GLU A 161 23.40 -2.22 -4.61
N GLU A 162 23.57 -2.17 -3.29
CA GLU A 162 23.50 -3.36 -2.42
C GLU A 162 22.15 -4.08 -2.58
N LEU A 163 21.05 -3.35 -2.58
CA LEU A 163 19.72 -3.90 -2.74
C LEU A 163 19.56 -4.53 -4.15
N LYS A 164 19.96 -3.83 -5.21
CA LYS A 164 19.92 -4.38 -6.58
C LYS A 164 20.70 -5.69 -6.68
N ASN A 165 21.83 -5.78 -5.99
CA ASN A 165 22.65 -7.01 -5.97
C ASN A 165 21.98 -8.17 -5.21
N ARG A 166 21.02 -7.89 -4.35
CA ARG A 166 20.22 -8.92 -3.64
C ARG A 166 18.98 -9.37 -4.41
N GLN A 167 18.60 -8.69 -5.47
CA GLN A 167 17.51 -9.10 -6.37
C GLN A 167 18.00 -10.10 -7.40
N CYS A 168 17.09 -10.93 -7.96
CA CYS A 168 17.41 -11.74 -9.13
C CYS A 168 17.54 -10.88 -10.39
N ILE A 169 16.64 -9.92 -10.56
CA ILE A 169 16.65 -8.95 -11.67
C ILE A 169 17.39 -7.70 -11.22
N LYS A 170 18.59 -7.47 -11.75
CA LYS A 170 19.56 -6.47 -11.30
C LYS A 170 19.27 -5.05 -11.82
N ARG A 171 18.03 -4.57 -11.64
CA ARG A 171 17.64 -3.19 -11.97
C ARG A 171 16.67 -2.62 -10.94
N LEU A 172 16.48 -1.32 -10.93
CA LEU A 172 15.36 -0.70 -10.22
C LEU A 172 14.03 -1.10 -10.88
N GLY A 173 12.98 -1.16 -10.09
CA GLY A 173 11.62 -1.24 -10.59
C GLY A 173 11.20 0.07 -11.28
N ASN A 174 10.13 -0.01 -12.05
CA ASN A 174 9.46 1.14 -12.62
C ASN A 174 7.95 1.07 -12.34
N PHE A 175 7.21 2.11 -12.69
CA PHE A 175 5.77 2.16 -12.45
C PHE A 175 5.01 1.06 -13.20
N GLU A 176 5.44 0.68 -14.40
CA GLU A 176 4.80 -0.38 -15.19
C GLU A 176 4.97 -1.76 -14.53
N ASP A 177 6.12 -2.02 -13.89
CA ASP A 177 6.32 -3.26 -13.15
C ASP A 177 5.28 -3.42 -12.03
N VAL A 178 5.01 -2.33 -11.30
CA VAL A 178 4.02 -2.33 -10.20
C VAL A 178 2.60 -2.36 -10.74
N LYS A 179 2.33 -1.54 -11.76
CA LYS A 179 1.02 -1.46 -12.41
C LYS A 179 0.58 -2.83 -12.92
N ASN A 180 1.48 -3.59 -13.54
CA ASN A 180 1.19 -4.92 -14.05
C ASN A 180 0.67 -5.88 -12.95
N VAL A 181 1.26 -5.83 -11.74
CA VAL A 181 0.79 -6.64 -10.61
C VAL A 181 -0.54 -6.12 -10.05
N ILE A 182 -0.72 -4.80 -10.00
CA ILE A 182 -2.01 -4.22 -9.59
C ILE A 182 -3.10 -4.64 -10.56
N ASP A 183 -2.88 -4.47 -11.87
CA ASP A 183 -3.84 -4.86 -12.91
C ASP A 183 -4.17 -6.36 -12.82
N PHE A 184 -3.17 -7.21 -12.53
CA PHE A 184 -3.38 -8.63 -12.27
C PHE A 184 -4.30 -8.87 -11.08
N PHE A 185 -4.12 -8.18 -9.96
CA PHE A 185 -4.94 -8.39 -8.77
C PHE A 185 -6.36 -7.85 -8.90
N ILE A 186 -6.58 -6.78 -9.67
CA ILE A 186 -7.90 -6.13 -9.75
C ILE A 186 -8.81 -6.66 -10.86
N ARG A 187 -8.28 -7.43 -11.82
CA ARG A 187 -9.08 -7.97 -12.92
C ARG A 187 -10.07 -9.04 -12.42
N PRO A 188 -11.21 -9.22 -13.08
CA PRO A 188 -12.22 -10.21 -12.68
C PRO A 188 -11.67 -11.63 -12.56
N GLU A 189 -10.80 -12.06 -13.47
CA GLU A 189 -10.22 -13.41 -13.54
C GLU A 189 -9.35 -13.76 -12.32
N SER A 190 -8.98 -12.76 -11.51
CA SER A 190 -8.21 -12.96 -10.27
C SER A 190 -9.09 -13.13 -9.02
N GLU A 191 -10.38 -13.44 -9.18
CA GLU A 191 -11.32 -13.59 -8.06
C GLU A 191 -10.95 -14.71 -7.08
N PHE A 192 -10.17 -15.71 -7.52
CA PHE A 192 -9.71 -16.81 -6.68
C PHE A 192 -8.31 -16.57 -6.09
N ILE A 193 -7.80 -15.34 -6.19
CA ILE A 193 -6.46 -14.97 -5.70
C ILE A 193 -6.64 -13.96 -4.56
N THR A 194 -6.39 -14.40 -3.32
CA THR A 194 -6.50 -13.55 -2.13
C THR A 194 -5.44 -13.92 -1.09
N GLY A 195 -5.08 -13.00 -0.21
CA GLY A 195 -4.07 -13.18 0.82
C GLY A 195 -2.63 -13.24 0.31
N GLN A 196 -2.39 -12.94 -0.97
CA GLN A 196 -1.08 -13.07 -1.60
C GLN A 196 -0.25 -11.80 -1.48
N ILE A 197 1.06 -11.98 -1.30
CA ILE A 197 2.05 -10.91 -1.37
C ILE A 197 3.00 -11.23 -2.53
N ILE A 198 3.07 -10.36 -3.53
CA ILE A 198 3.99 -10.50 -4.66
C ILE A 198 5.12 -9.49 -4.50
N TYR A 199 6.33 -9.98 -4.21
CA TYR A 199 7.53 -9.16 -4.26
C TYR A 199 8.07 -9.07 -5.69
N LEU A 200 8.50 -7.87 -6.08
CA LEU A 200 9.07 -7.62 -7.40
C LEU A 200 10.59 -7.83 -7.40
N GLY A 201 11.16 -7.99 -8.59
CA GLY A 201 12.61 -8.13 -8.78
C GLY A 201 13.18 -9.51 -8.44
N GLY A 202 12.35 -10.50 -8.14
CA GLY A 202 12.81 -11.83 -7.72
C GLY A 202 13.39 -11.81 -6.31
N VAL A 203 12.61 -11.27 -5.36
CA VAL A 203 12.88 -11.30 -3.92
C VAL A 203 11.84 -12.23 -3.29
N PHE A 204 12.29 -13.07 -2.38
CA PHE A 204 11.46 -14.07 -1.68
C PHE A 204 12.03 -14.40 -0.30
#